data_fd667734de50b15cb9111a14a28b9fde
#
_entry.id   fd667734de50b15cb9111a14a28b9fde
#
_cell.length_a   1.000
_cell.length_b   1.000
_cell.length_c   1.000
_cell.angle_alpha   90.00
_cell.angle_beta   90.00
_cell.angle_gamma   90.00
#
_symmetry.space_group_name_H-M   'P 1'
#
loop_
_entity.id
_entity.type
_entity.pdbx_description
1 polymer ?
#
loop_
_entity_poly.entity_id
_entity_poly.type
_entity_poly.pdbx_seq_one_letter_code
_entity_poly.pdbx_strand_id
1 'polypeptide(L)'
;TPDELGEAWQGGRVHLALESRWNGRRVGLTEAGPEMNFHFGQLIAHVAKTRRLRAGSIVGSGTVSNQDWSHGWSCIAEQRAIETIESGAPKTAFMQFGDTIRIEMLGHDGQSVFGAIAQRVAPLAA
;
A
#
# COMPACT_ATOMS: atom_id res chain seq x y z
N THR A 1 7.14 -3.68 -16.36
CA THR A 1 7.05 -5.16 -16.49
C THR A 1 7.86 -5.82 -15.36
N PRO A 2 7.64 -7.11 -15.04
CA PRO A 2 8.48 -7.82 -14.06
C PRO A 2 9.99 -7.74 -14.39
N ASP A 3 10.35 -7.80 -15.65
CA ASP A 3 11.75 -7.72 -16.07
C ASP A 3 12.39 -6.35 -15.75
N GLU A 4 11.63 -5.28 -15.82
CA GLU A 4 12.09 -3.92 -15.44
C GLU A 4 12.32 -3.76 -13.95
N LEU A 5 11.66 -4.57 -13.13
CA LEU A 5 11.84 -4.57 -11.68
C LEU A 5 13.07 -5.38 -11.23
N GLY A 6 13.64 -6.21 -12.12
CA GLY A 6 14.82 -7.01 -11.83
C GLY A 6 14.67 -7.81 -10.53
N GLU A 7 15.65 -7.70 -9.65
CA GLU A 7 15.69 -8.44 -8.37
C GLU A 7 14.56 -8.07 -7.41
N ALA A 8 13.93 -6.91 -7.60
CA ALA A 8 12.79 -6.52 -6.77
C ALA A 8 11.52 -7.34 -7.09
N TRP A 9 11.47 -8.06 -8.22
CA TRP A 9 10.37 -8.95 -8.55
C TRP A 9 10.74 -10.40 -8.31
N GLN A 10 10.21 -10.98 -7.24
CA GLN A 10 10.48 -12.38 -6.89
C GLN A 10 9.19 -13.10 -6.50
N GLY A 11 8.99 -14.29 -7.03
CA GLY A 11 7.85 -15.15 -6.67
C GLY A 11 6.48 -14.51 -6.90
N GLY A 12 6.34 -13.63 -7.90
CA GLY A 12 5.09 -12.92 -8.18
C GLY A 12 4.77 -11.78 -7.21
N ARG A 13 5.77 -11.28 -6.47
CA ARG A 13 5.69 -10.19 -5.48
C ARG A 13 6.70 -9.11 -5.78
N VAL A 14 6.42 -7.90 -5.32
CA VAL A 14 7.37 -6.77 -5.36
C VAL A 14 8.03 -6.65 -3.99
N HIS A 15 9.33 -6.87 -3.91
CA HIS A 15 10.13 -6.80 -2.68
C HIS A 15 10.77 -5.42 -2.52
N LEU A 16 9.92 -4.42 -2.32
CA LEU A 16 10.30 -3.01 -2.10
C LEU A 16 9.47 -2.43 -0.95
N ALA A 17 9.99 -1.38 -0.34
CA ALA A 17 9.28 -0.65 0.70
C ALA A 17 8.26 0.33 0.11
N LEU A 18 7.06 0.33 0.65
CA LEU A 18 6.02 1.31 0.37
C LEU A 18 6.07 2.41 1.42
N GLU A 19 6.49 3.60 1.02
CA GLU A 19 6.46 4.77 1.89
C GLU A 19 5.10 5.46 1.84
N SER A 20 4.52 5.70 3.02
CA SER A 20 3.28 6.47 3.19
C SER A 20 3.54 7.69 4.05
N ARG A 21 3.16 8.88 3.56
CA ARG A 21 3.27 10.15 4.27
C ARG A 21 1.92 10.83 4.38
N TRP A 22 1.53 11.23 5.57
CA TRP A 22 0.34 12.03 5.85
C TRP A 22 0.75 13.40 6.37
N ASN A 23 0.30 14.46 5.71
CA ASN A 23 0.69 15.86 6.00
C ASN A 23 2.22 16.05 6.07
N GLY A 24 2.94 15.42 5.12
CA GLY A 24 4.39 15.46 5.04
C GLY A 24 5.14 14.55 6.04
N ARG A 25 4.47 14.06 7.08
CA ARG A 25 5.06 13.14 8.05
C ARG A 25 4.97 11.70 7.55
N ARG A 26 6.08 10.96 7.58
CA ARG A 26 6.07 9.53 7.29
C ARG A 26 5.29 8.78 8.37
N VAL A 27 4.28 8.02 7.96
CA VAL A 27 3.43 7.19 8.83
C VAL A 27 3.66 5.69 8.61
N GLY A 28 4.26 5.31 7.50
CA GLY A 28 4.63 3.94 7.21
C GLY A 28 5.78 3.84 6.22
N LEU A 29 6.57 2.79 6.39
CA LEU A 29 7.58 2.29 5.46
C LEU A 29 7.45 0.76 5.47
N THR A 30 6.38 0.27 4.84
CA THR A 30 5.97 -1.13 4.93
C THR A 30 6.58 -1.95 3.79
N GLU A 31 7.08 -3.15 4.10
CA GLU A 31 7.65 -4.09 3.13
C GLU A 31 6.53 -4.78 2.34
N ALA A 32 6.50 -4.62 1.01
CA ALA A 32 5.39 -5.09 0.19
C ALA A 32 5.46 -6.57 -0.17
N GLY A 33 6.65 -7.16 -0.19
CA GLY A 33 6.87 -8.52 -0.70
C GLY A 33 6.82 -9.63 0.36
N PRO A 34 7.63 -9.55 1.44
CA PRO A 34 7.90 -10.71 2.30
C PRO A 34 6.64 -11.31 2.94
N GLU A 35 5.73 -10.48 3.41
CA GLU A 35 4.51 -10.91 4.13
C GLU A 35 3.24 -10.90 3.27
N MET A 36 3.38 -10.73 1.96
CA MET A 36 2.27 -10.83 1.02
C MET A 36 1.78 -12.28 0.93
N ASN A 37 0.62 -12.60 1.51
CA ASN A 37 0.09 -13.97 1.56
C ASN A 37 -0.23 -14.54 0.18
N PHE A 38 -0.86 -13.74 -0.69
CA PHE A 38 -1.24 -14.15 -2.05
C PHE A 38 -0.52 -13.30 -3.07
N HIS A 39 0.38 -13.87 -3.84
CA HIS A 39 1.09 -13.17 -4.90
C HIS A 39 0.16 -12.81 -6.08
N PHE A 40 0.54 -11.85 -6.91
CA PHE A 40 -0.32 -11.33 -7.98
C PHE A 40 -0.82 -12.41 -8.96
N GLY A 41 -0.01 -13.41 -9.28
CA GLY A 41 -0.44 -14.53 -10.12
C GLY A 41 -1.60 -15.34 -9.51
N GLN A 42 -1.60 -15.53 -8.18
CA GLN A 42 -2.70 -16.19 -7.48
C GLN A 42 -3.97 -15.33 -7.50
N LEU A 43 -3.85 -14.01 -7.31
CA LEU A 43 -4.99 -13.09 -7.38
C LEU A 43 -5.62 -13.09 -8.78
N ILE A 44 -4.80 -13.04 -9.83
CA ILE A 44 -5.25 -13.11 -11.22
C ILE A 44 -5.94 -14.45 -11.50
N ALA A 45 -5.32 -15.56 -11.12
CA ALA A 45 -5.87 -16.89 -11.31
C ALA A 45 -7.22 -17.07 -10.56
N HIS A 46 -7.34 -16.49 -9.36
CA HIS A 46 -8.57 -16.54 -8.59
C HIS A 46 -9.73 -15.80 -9.29
N VAL A 47 -9.48 -14.57 -9.73
CA VAL A 47 -10.49 -13.78 -10.45
C VAL A 47 -10.88 -14.42 -11.77
N ALA A 48 -9.92 -15.00 -12.51
CA ALA A 48 -10.14 -15.64 -13.79
C ALA A 48 -11.01 -16.92 -13.74
N LYS A 49 -11.19 -17.51 -12.55
CA LYS A 49 -12.11 -18.65 -12.38
C LYS A 49 -13.57 -18.32 -12.70
N THR A 50 -14.00 -17.10 -12.44
CA THR A 50 -15.41 -16.70 -12.52
C THR A 50 -15.69 -15.67 -13.61
N ARG A 51 -14.65 -15.07 -14.19
CA ARG A 51 -14.82 -14.00 -15.20
C ARG A 51 -13.62 -13.93 -16.15
N ARG A 52 -13.87 -13.43 -17.35
CA ARG A 52 -12.81 -13.15 -18.31
C ARG A 52 -12.19 -11.79 -18.02
N LEU A 53 -10.89 -11.78 -17.74
CA LEU A 53 -10.13 -10.54 -17.64
C LEU A 53 -9.87 -9.98 -19.05
N ARG A 54 -10.00 -8.68 -19.20
CA ARG A 54 -9.76 -7.97 -20.45
C ARG A 54 -8.53 -7.09 -20.32
N ALA A 55 -7.97 -6.67 -21.43
CA ALA A 55 -6.94 -5.63 -21.45
C ALA A 55 -7.43 -4.38 -20.72
N GLY A 56 -6.62 -3.81 -19.86
CA GLY A 56 -6.96 -2.68 -18.99
C GLY A 56 -7.59 -3.07 -17.64
N SER A 57 -7.82 -4.37 -17.37
CA SER A 57 -8.21 -4.79 -16.01
C SER A 57 -7.10 -4.52 -15.01
N ILE A 58 -7.46 -3.93 -13.87
CA ILE A 58 -6.54 -3.68 -12.76
C ILE A 58 -6.75 -4.75 -11.68
N VAL A 59 -5.68 -5.39 -11.26
CA VAL A 59 -5.68 -6.33 -10.14
C VAL A 59 -4.82 -5.75 -9.04
N GLY A 60 -5.45 -5.38 -7.92
CA GLY A 60 -4.79 -4.88 -6.72
C GLY A 60 -4.63 -5.97 -5.66
N SER A 61 -3.57 -5.87 -4.88
CA SER A 61 -3.45 -6.60 -3.60
C SER A 61 -4.34 -5.93 -2.54
N GLY A 62 -4.33 -6.40 -1.31
CA GLY A 62 -4.86 -5.67 -0.17
C GLY A 62 -3.89 -4.60 0.33
N THR A 63 -4.20 -4.04 1.50
CA THR A 63 -3.30 -3.14 2.23
C THR A 63 -1.93 -3.81 2.44
N VAL A 64 -0.86 -3.05 2.19
CA VAL A 64 0.49 -3.49 2.55
C VAL A 64 0.67 -3.28 4.05
N SER A 65 0.84 -4.36 4.79
CA SER A 65 1.05 -4.34 6.23
C SER A 65 2.07 -5.40 6.65
N ASN A 66 2.71 -5.18 7.78
CA ASN A 66 3.70 -6.09 8.35
C ASN A 66 3.33 -6.49 9.78
N GLN A 67 3.79 -7.66 10.20
CA GLN A 67 3.63 -8.12 11.58
C GLN A 67 4.45 -7.25 12.55
N ASP A 68 5.61 -6.79 12.11
CA ASP A 68 6.40 -5.82 12.85
C ASP A 68 5.86 -4.40 12.63
N TRP A 69 5.16 -3.89 13.63
CA TRP A 69 4.52 -2.58 13.61
C TRP A 69 5.50 -1.40 13.68
N SER A 70 6.79 -1.64 13.87
CA SER A 70 7.83 -0.59 13.77
C SER A 70 7.95 -0.03 12.35
N HIS A 71 7.51 -0.78 11.33
CA HIS A 71 7.37 -0.31 9.95
C HIS A 71 6.26 0.74 9.77
N GLY A 72 5.44 0.99 10.78
CA GLY A 72 4.28 1.88 10.69
C GLY A 72 3.12 1.23 9.92
N TRP A 73 2.32 2.05 9.27
CA TRP A 73 1.08 1.60 8.64
C TRP A 73 0.86 2.27 7.27
N SER A 74 0.13 1.61 6.39
CA SER A 74 -0.32 2.15 5.11
C SER A 74 -1.84 2.33 5.02
N CYS A 75 -2.56 2.03 6.11
CA CYS A 75 -4.01 2.18 6.23
C CYS A 75 -4.40 2.73 7.60
N ILE A 76 -5.15 3.83 7.63
CA ILE A 76 -5.61 4.45 8.88
C ILE A 76 -6.53 3.51 9.69
N ALA A 77 -7.36 2.71 9.01
CA ALA A 77 -8.23 1.75 9.70
C ALA A 77 -7.43 0.66 10.45
N GLU A 78 -6.31 0.22 9.88
CA GLU A 78 -5.40 -0.73 10.52
C GLU A 78 -4.77 -0.10 11.77
N GLN A 79 -4.21 1.10 11.67
CA GLN A 79 -3.67 1.83 12.82
C GLN A 79 -4.70 1.98 13.94
N ARG A 80 -5.93 2.34 13.59
CA ARG A 80 -7.03 2.47 14.56
C ARG A 80 -7.42 1.13 15.22
N ALA A 81 -7.36 0.03 14.47
CA ALA A 81 -7.59 -1.29 15.02
C ALA A 81 -6.49 -1.68 16.02
N ILE A 82 -5.23 -1.43 15.69
CA ILE A 82 -4.08 -1.65 16.57
C ILE A 82 -4.24 -0.85 17.88
N GLU A 83 -4.51 0.45 17.78
CA GLU A 83 -4.75 1.32 18.94
C GLU A 83 -5.90 0.81 19.83
N THR A 84 -6.95 0.31 19.20
CA THR A 84 -8.10 -0.25 19.94
C THR A 84 -7.73 -1.52 20.71
N ILE A 85 -6.93 -2.39 20.08
CA ILE A 85 -6.42 -3.61 20.73
C ILE A 85 -5.52 -3.27 21.92
N GLU A 86 -4.61 -2.30 21.76
CA GLU A 86 -3.60 -1.94 22.76
C GLU A 86 -4.17 -1.09 23.90
N SER A 87 -5.07 -0.16 23.61
CA SER A 87 -5.51 0.87 24.57
C SER A 87 -7.02 0.97 24.76
N GLY A 88 -7.80 0.09 24.13
CA GLY A 88 -9.26 0.03 24.24
C GLY A 88 -10.02 1.01 23.37
N ALA A 89 -9.35 1.98 22.73
CA ALA A 89 -9.99 2.97 21.85
C ALA A 89 -9.04 3.51 20.80
N PRO A 90 -9.53 3.86 19.60
CA PRO A 90 -8.71 4.47 18.57
C PRO A 90 -8.38 5.93 18.94
N LYS A 91 -7.15 6.35 18.69
CA LYS A 91 -6.64 7.73 18.91
C LYS A 91 -6.46 8.49 17.60
N THR A 92 -6.05 7.79 16.54
CA THR A 92 -5.85 8.38 15.21
C THR A 92 -7.18 8.73 14.58
N ALA A 93 -7.38 9.97 14.17
CA ALA A 93 -8.55 10.41 13.40
C ALA A 93 -8.47 9.93 11.95
N PHE A 94 -9.59 9.90 11.23
CA PHE A 94 -9.56 9.78 9.77
C PHE A 94 -9.16 11.12 9.14
N MET A 95 -8.70 11.07 7.87
CA MET A 95 -8.30 12.25 7.10
C MET A 95 -9.44 13.25 7.01
N GLN A 96 -9.07 14.53 7.07
CA GLN A 96 -9.97 15.68 6.97
C GLN A 96 -9.77 16.41 5.65
N PHE A 97 -10.71 17.26 5.26
CA PHE A 97 -10.48 18.17 4.12
C PHE A 97 -9.26 19.04 4.36
N GLY A 98 -8.40 19.10 3.37
CA GLY A 98 -7.11 19.80 3.43
C GLY A 98 -5.91 18.90 3.74
N ASP A 99 -6.12 17.73 4.34
CA ASP A 99 -5.04 16.78 4.56
C ASP A 99 -4.41 16.30 3.25
N THR A 100 -3.12 16.03 3.30
CA THR A 100 -2.36 15.55 2.16
C THR A 100 -1.87 14.12 2.41
N ILE A 101 -1.88 13.32 1.37
CA ILE A 101 -1.31 11.98 1.35
C ILE A 101 -0.28 11.88 0.22
N ARG A 102 0.86 11.27 0.51
CA ARG A 102 1.84 10.85 -0.47
C ARG A 102 2.16 9.38 -0.25
N ILE A 103 2.05 8.60 -1.31
CA ILE A 103 2.37 7.16 -1.30
C ILE A 103 3.28 6.89 -2.48
N GLU A 104 4.41 6.25 -2.24
CA GLU A 104 5.34 5.84 -3.29
C GLU A 104 6.14 4.60 -2.88
N MET A 105 6.66 3.91 -3.88
CA MET A 105 7.55 2.77 -3.67
C MET A 105 8.92 3.15 -4.18
N LEU A 106 9.91 3.05 -3.30
CA LEU A 106 11.29 3.43 -3.59
C LEU A 106 12.11 2.19 -3.95
N GLY A 107 12.90 2.31 -5.00
CA GLY A 107 13.94 1.35 -5.33
C GLY A 107 15.11 1.39 -4.36
N HIS A 108 16.04 0.44 -4.48
CA HIS A 108 17.25 0.38 -3.66
C HIS A 108 18.18 1.60 -3.87
N ASP A 109 18.04 2.28 -4.99
CA ASP A 109 18.72 3.54 -5.32
C ASP A 109 18.02 4.79 -4.75
N GLY A 110 16.91 4.61 -4.05
CA GLY A 110 16.10 5.68 -3.50
C GLY A 110 15.22 6.42 -4.51
N GLN A 111 15.19 5.97 -5.77
CA GLN A 111 14.32 6.56 -6.80
C GLN A 111 12.92 5.93 -6.73
N SER A 112 11.91 6.72 -7.10
CA SER A 112 10.54 6.23 -7.18
C SER A 112 10.38 5.27 -8.38
N VAL A 113 9.98 4.03 -8.13
CA VAL A 113 9.87 2.99 -9.16
C VAL A 113 8.62 3.18 -10.02
N PHE A 114 7.50 3.56 -9.42
CA PHE A 114 6.20 3.67 -10.11
C PHE A 114 5.67 5.10 -10.17
N GLY A 115 6.44 6.07 -9.71
CA GLY A 115 5.96 7.41 -9.44
C GLY A 115 5.21 7.49 -8.10
N ALA A 116 4.85 8.70 -7.70
CA ALA A 116 4.17 8.94 -6.44
C ALA A 116 2.69 9.29 -6.65
N ILE A 117 1.83 8.75 -5.78
CA ILE A 117 0.50 9.30 -5.56
C ILE A 117 0.67 10.44 -4.56
N ALA A 118 0.34 11.66 -4.95
CA ALA A 118 0.41 12.84 -4.09
C ALA A 118 -0.89 13.63 -4.23
N GLN A 119 -1.76 13.53 -3.24
CA GLN A 119 -3.12 14.05 -3.30
C GLN A 119 -3.49 14.81 -2.04
N ARG A 120 -4.49 15.68 -2.16
CA ARG A 120 -5.13 16.39 -1.05
C ARG A 120 -6.60 15.99 -0.97
N VAL A 121 -7.09 15.75 0.25
CA VAL A 121 -8.52 15.54 0.48
C VAL A 121 -9.26 16.84 0.27
N ALA A 122 -10.26 16.84 -0.61
CA ALA A 122 -11.05 18.02 -0.92
C ALA A 122 -12.55 17.66 -0.87
N PRO A 123 -13.43 18.61 -0.57
CA PRO A 123 -14.87 18.43 -0.75
C PRO A 123 -15.16 18.22 -2.24
N LEU A 124 -16.23 17.46 -2.53
CA LEU A 124 -16.74 17.38 -3.90
C LEU A 124 -17.17 18.78 -4.34
N ALA A 125 -16.64 19.22 -5.49
CA ALA A 125 -17.15 20.45 -6.11
C ALA A 125 -18.62 20.22 -6.52
N ALA A 126 -19.48 21.18 -6.13
CA ALA A 126 -20.89 21.17 -6.50
C ALA A 126 -21.08 21.52 -7.99
#